data_0350954d8607d30d74f70a4a22c8dbcd
#
_entry.id   0350954d8607d30d74f70a4a22c8dbcd
#
_cell.length_a   1.000
_cell.length_b   1.000
_cell.length_c   1.000
_cell.angle_alpha   90.00
_cell.angle_beta   90.00
_cell.angle_gamma   90.00
#
_symmetry.space_group_name_H-M   'P 1'
#
loop_
_entity.id
_entity.type
_entity.pdbx_description
1 polymer ?
#
loop_
_entity_poly.entity_id
_entity_poly.type
_entity_poly.pdbx_seq_one_letter_code
_entity_poly.pdbx_strand_id
1 'polypeptide(L)'
;ASSHGTSGNGVTEGGEITFTITRAREDGNAIGNSDIATTVYVSTSEGTAYSDDYVGLDGLAIDFKKTETTQEVTVKTNIDEHTDDDEYFWLDLFKTKADIDDYNYEAWAEGYIKNDANSADAVANYAYKVTGSHNQSGSGVKEGESTTFTILRTKADGSIVGSSDPASTIYYSTSAGTASDDDFEV
;
A
#
# COMPACT_ATOMS: atom_id res chain seq x y z
N ALA A 1 15.13 15.78 2.24
CA ALA A 1 15.62 14.43 2.56
C ALA A 1 14.44 13.54 2.89
N SER A 2 14.55 12.25 2.60
CA SER A 2 13.54 11.22 2.90
C SER A 2 14.07 10.29 3.98
N SER A 3 13.19 9.77 4.85
CA SER A 3 13.54 8.72 5.83
C SER A 3 13.90 7.39 5.15
N HIS A 4 13.35 7.16 3.97
CA HIS A 4 13.51 5.95 3.15
C HIS A 4 13.86 6.31 1.71
N GLY A 5 14.91 7.13 1.52
CA GLY A 5 15.30 7.72 0.23
C GLY A 5 16.41 6.98 -0.52
N THR A 6 16.66 5.70 -0.22
CA THR A 6 17.64 4.88 -0.93
C THR A 6 17.12 3.47 -1.16
N SER A 7 17.40 2.91 -2.33
CA SER A 7 17.14 1.50 -2.61
C SER A 7 17.76 0.61 -1.52
N GLY A 8 17.01 -0.37 -1.06
CA GLY A 8 17.38 -1.24 0.06
C GLY A 8 17.06 -0.70 1.46
N ASN A 9 16.63 0.57 1.60
CA ASN A 9 16.11 1.16 2.85
C ASN A 9 14.66 1.63 2.71
N GLY A 10 13.88 1.00 1.83
CA GLY A 10 12.46 1.28 1.66
C GLY A 10 11.64 0.95 2.91
N VAL A 11 10.51 1.60 3.06
CA VAL A 11 9.49 1.20 4.02
C VAL A 11 8.73 0.00 3.46
N THR A 12 8.34 -0.93 4.31
CA THR A 12 7.42 -2.00 3.88
C THR A 12 6.05 -1.40 3.57
N GLU A 13 5.36 -1.93 2.57
CA GLU A 13 3.98 -1.57 2.23
C GLU A 13 3.08 -1.46 3.48
N GLY A 14 2.13 -0.53 3.44
CA GLY A 14 1.30 -0.17 4.58
C GLY A 14 2.00 0.71 5.63
N GLY A 15 3.29 1.06 5.42
CA GLY A 15 4.05 1.93 6.29
C GLY A 15 3.95 3.42 5.92
N GLU A 16 4.87 4.21 6.44
CA GLU A 16 4.91 5.65 6.25
C GLU A 16 6.32 6.13 5.92
N ILE A 17 6.45 7.00 4.92
CA ILE A 17 7.70 7.66 4.56
C ILE A 17 7.61 9.13 4.96
N THR A 18 8.55 9.59 5.81
CA THR A 18 8.62 10.98 6.22
C THR A 18 9.71 11.70 5.43
N PHE A 19 9.32 12.81 4.81
CA PHE A 19 10.19 13.72 4.09
C PHE A 19 10.46 14.96 4.93
N THR A 20 11.72 15.31 5.13
CA THR A 20 12.13 16.56 5.78
C THR A 20 12.45 17.61 4.73
N ILE A 21 11.69 18.70 4.73
CA ILE A 21 11.90 19.87 3.88
C ILE A 21 12.71 20.88 4.68
N THR A 22 13.87 21.29 4.16
CA THR A 22 14.74 22.27 4.82
C THR A 22 14.72 23.59 4.05
N ARG A 23 14.44 24.68 4.76
CA ARG A 23 14.53 26.04 4.25
C ARG A 23 15.89 26.63 4.59
N ALA A 24 16.58 27.14 3.61
CA ALA A 24 17.84 27.86 3.75
C ALA A 24 17.78 29.20 3.01
N ARG A 25 18.66 30.13 3.38
CA ARG A 25 18.87 31.38 2.63
C ARG A 25 19.90 31.13 1.54
N GLU A 26 19.70 31.76 0.38
CA GLU A 26 20.65 31.68 -0.75
C GLU A 26 22.04 32.21 -0.40
N ASP A 27 22.10 33.21 0.51
CA ASP A 27 23.37 33.81 0.98
C ASP A 27 24.09 32.98 2.05
N GLY A 28 23.53 31.80 2.44
CA GLY A 28 24.08 30.91 3.44
C GLY A 28 23.96 31.40 4.90
N ASN A 29 23.35 32.57 5.13
CA ASN A 29 23.14 33.08 6.47
C ASN A 29 22.02 32.32 7.20
N ALA A 30 22.08 32.34 8.54
CA ALA A 30 21.05 31.69 9.38
C ALA A 30 19.68 32.38 9.20
N ILE A 31 18.62 31.57 9.18
CA ILE A 31 17.25 32.03 9.25
C ILE A 31 16.97 32.59 10.63
N GLY A 32 16.31 33.75 10.71
CA GLY A 32 16.04 34.45 11.97
C GLY A 32 14.78 35.27 11.95
N ASN A 33 14.60 36.08 13.00
CA ASN A 33 13.37 36.90 13.21
C ASN A 33 13.12 37.98 12.13
N SER A 34 14.15 38.37 11.39
CA SER A 34 14.03 39.27 10.23
C SER A 34 13.53 38.63 8.95
N ASP A 35 13.52 37.34 8.91
CA ASP A 35 12.99 36.59 7.76
C ASP A 35 11.45 36.64 7.72
N ILE A 36 10.88 36.41 6.56
CA ILE A 36 9.42 36.35 6.39
C ILE A 36 8.94 34.91 6.51
N ALA A 37 7.69 34.73 6.88
CA ALA A 37 7.01 33.44 6.72
C ALA A 37 6.87 33.12 5.22
N THR A 38 7.00 31.86 4.85
CA THR A 38 6.90 31.41 3.45
C THR A 38 6.06 30.14 3.37
N THR A 39 5.35 30.00 2.26
CA THR A 39 4.64 28.75 1.92
C THR A 39 5.31 28.15 0.70
N VAL A 40 5.52 26.85 0.73
CA VAL A 40 5.92 26.04 -0.42
C VAL A 40 4.87 24.95 -0.66
N TYR A 41 4.92 24.28 -1.78
CA TYR A 41 3.93 23.26 -2.14
C TYR A 41 4.64 21.96 -2.45
N VAL A 42 3.99 20.84 -2.15
CA VAL A 42 4.52 19.52 -2.49
C VAL A 42 3.46 18.69 -3.21
N SER A 43 3.93 17.92 -4.17
CA SER A 43 3.15 16.87 -4.82
C SER A 43 3.98 15.60 -4.87
N THR A 44 3.33 14.46 -5.03
CA THR A 44 4.00 13.21 -5.36
C THR A 44 3.89 12.93 -6.84
N SER A 45 4.92 12.31 -7.42
CA SER A 45 4.91 11.84 -8.79
C SER A 45 5.40 10.40 -8.88
N GLU A 46 4.89 9.68 -9.87
CA GLU A 46 5.17 8.26 -10.09
C GLU A 46 6.62 8.04 -10.54
N GLY A 47 7.28 7.06 -9.93
CA GLY A 47 8.52 6.48 -10.36
C GLY A 47 8.26 5.09 -10.93
N THR A 48 8.73 4.05 -10.24
CA THR A 48 8.28 2.67 -10.47
C THR A 48 7.05 2.34 -9.65
N ALA A 49 6.86 3.01 -8.51
CA ALA A 49 5.61 2.97 -7.73
C ALA A 49 4.54 3.83 -8.42
N TYR A 50 3.31 3.33 -8.48
CA TYR A 50 2.15 3.95 -9.10
C TYR A 50 1.17 4.49 -8.05
N SER A 51 0.04 5.01 -8.50
CA SER A 51 -0.96 5.66 -7.64
C SER A 51 -1.70 4.71 -6.69
N ASP A 52 -1.61 3.40 -6.88
CA ASP A 52 -2.15 2.36 -6.00
C ASP A 52 -1.19 1.96 -4.87
N ASP A 53 0.12 2.24 -5.00
CA ASP A 53 1.15 1.88 -4.02
C ASP A 53 1.26 2.88 -2.87
N TYR A 54 0.75 4.10 -3.03
CA TYR A 54 0.84 5.13 -1.99
C TYR A 54 -0.31 6.15 -2.07
N VAL A 55 -0.52 6.87 -0.97
CA VAL A 55 -1.50 7.98 -0.91
C VAL A 55 -0.86 9.23 -1.48
N GLY A 56 -1.19 9.54 -2.74
CA GLY A 56 -0.64 10.68 -3.45
C GLY A 56 -0.95 12.04 -2.80
N LEU A 57 -0.05 13.00 -2.96
CA LEU A 57 -0.21 14.40 -2.58
C LEU A 57 -0.31 15.25 -3.85
N ASP A 58 -1.20 16.24 -3.84
CA ASP A 58 -1.41 17.17 -4.95
C ASP A 58 -1.46 18.60 -4.44
N GLY A 59 -0.35 19.32 -4.58
CA GLY A 59 -0.22 20.73 -4.20
C GLY A 59 -0.46 21.01 -2.72
N LEU A 60 -0.06 20.10 -1.82
CA LEU A 60 -0.15 20.30 -0.38
C LEU A 60 0.70 21.51 0.05
N ALA A 61 0.08 22.51 0.65
CA ALA A 61 0.78 23.68 1.16
C ALA A 61 1.53 23.39 2.46
N ILE A 62 2.79 23.79 2.51
CA ILE A 62 3.68 23.65 3.66
C ILE A 62 4.13 25.02 4.11
N ASP A 63 3.70 25.42 5.30
CA ASP A 63 3.97 26.74 5.87
C ASP A 63 5.21 26.74 6.76
N PHE A 64 6.13 27.64 6.48
CA PHE A 64 7.27 27.97 7.35
C PHE A 64 7.03 29.28 8.04
N LYS A 65 7.00 29.32 9.36
CA LYS A 65 7.05 30.55 10.14
C LYS A 65 8.42 31.22 9.98
N LYS A 66 8.54 32.48 10.44
CA LYS A 66 9.75 33.29 10.25
C LYS A 66 11.05 32.60 10.64
N THR A 67 11.06 31.85 11.73
CA THR A 67 12.26 31.23 12.30
C THR A 67 12.34 29.72 12.01
N GLU A 68 11.33 29.15 11.39
CA GLU A 68 11.32 27.71 11.08
C GLU A 68 12.23 27.40 9.91
N THR A 69 13.06 26.39 10.07
CA THR A 69 14.03 25.92 9.08
C THR A 69 13.67 24.56 8.50
N THR A 70 12.80 23.81 9.19
CA THR A 70 12.41 22.47 8.77
C THR A 70 10.91 22.26 8.93
N GLN A 71 10.33 21.51 8.01
CA GLN A 71 8.98 20.96 8.06
C GLN A 71 9.02 19.50 7.63
N GLU A 72 8.06 18.72 8.09
CA GLU A 72 7.95 17.31 7.74
C GLU A 72 6.64 17.05 7.00
N VAL A 73 6.71 16.17 6.01
CA VAL A 73 5.58 15.65 5.24
C VAL A 73 5.65 14.14 5.27
N THR A 74 4.53 13.50 5.60
CA THR A 74 4.44 12.04 5.61
C THR A 74 3.54 11.57 4.48
N VAL A 75 4.05 10.60 3.71
CA VAL A 75 3.30 9.87 2.69
C VAL A 75 3.08 8.45 3.21
N LYS A 76 1.83 7.99 3.14
CA LYS A 76 1.46 6.61 3.50
C LYS A 76 1.60 5.73 2.28
N THR A 77 2.16 4.54 2.46
CA THR A 77 2.14 3.50 1.45
C THR A 77 0.95 2.58 1.65
N ASN A 78 0.45 2.03 0.57
CA ASN A 78 -0.67 1.09 0.58
C ASN A 78 -0.14 -0.34 0.72
N ILE A 79 -1.02 -1.24 1.09
CA ILE A 79 -0.81 -2.69 0.95
C ILE A 79 -1.66 -3.10 -0.24
N ASP A 80 -1.05 -3.71 -1.23
CA ASP A 80 -1.78 -4.23 -2.37
C ASP A 80 -1.61 -5.76 -2.53
N GLU A 81 -2.12 -6.31 -3.63
CA GLU A 81 -2.07 -7.75 -3.92
C GLU A 81 -0.98 -8.09 -4.96
N HIS A 82 -0.14 -7.13 -5.34
CA HIS A 82 0.92 -7.34 -6.31
C HIS A 82 2.21 -7.79 -5.64
N THR A 83 2.95 -8.61 -6.35
CA THR A 83 4.30 -9.05 -5.95
C THR A 83 5.28 -8.26 -6.80
N ASP A 84 5.60 -7.09 -6.35
CA ASP A 84 6.49 -6.20 -7.07
C ASP A 84 7.90 -6.23 -6.49
N ASP A 85 8.88 -5.81 -7.29
CA ASP A 85 10.22 -5.51 -6.80
C ASP A 85 10.16 -4.24 -5.94
N ASP A 86 11.25 -3.92 -5.21
CA ASP A 86 11.37 -2.64 -4.50
C ASP A 86 11.10 -1.48 -5.45
N GLU A 87 10.16 -0.62 -5.08
CA GLU A 87 9.66 0.47 -5.90
C GLU A 87 10.00 1.83 -5.31
N TYR A 88 9.80 2.90 -6.08
CA TYR A 88 9.98 4.28 -5.61
C TYR A 88 9.02 5.25 -6.30
N PHE A 89 8.75 6.35 -5.58
CA PHE A 89 8.07 7.53 -6.08
C PHE A 89 8.87 8.79 -5.70
N TRP A 90 8.52 9.92 -6.27
CA TRP A 90 9.13 11.21 -5.90
C TRP A 90 8.19 12.07 -5.08
N LEU A 91 8.75 12.85 -4.15
CA LEU A 91 8.15 14.03 -3.57
C LEU A 91 8.79 15.24 -4.22
N ASP A 92 8.01 15.99 -4.99
CA ASP A 92 8.41 17.19 -5.70
C ASP A 92 8.05 18.44 -4.89
N LEU A 93 8.98 19.39 -4.77
CA LEU A 93 8.82 20.64 -4.04
C LEU A 93 8.73 21.82 -5.02
N PHE A 94 7.72 22.67 -4.84
CA PHE A 94 7.45 23.83 -5.67
C PHE A 94 7.43 25.11 -4.83
N LYS A 95 7.97 26.21 -5.36
CA LYS A 95 7.95 27.53 -4.71
C LYS A 95 6.57 28.17 -4.70
N THR A 96 5.82 27.99 -5.77
CA THR A 96 4.46 28.52 -5.92
C THR A 96 3.51 27.47 -6.44
N LYS A 97 2.22 27.71 -6.26
CA LYS A 97 1.20 26.80 -6.79
C LYS A 97 1.17 26.76 -8.31
N ALA A 98 1.54 27.85 -8.99
CA ALA A 98 1.61 27.92 -10.45
C ALA A 98 2.74 27.03 -11.02
N ASP A 99 3.83 26.83 -10.26
CA ASP A 99 4.95 26.00 -10.68
C ASP A 99 4.57 24.51 -10.79
N ILE A 100 3.49 24.09 -10.13
CA ILE A 100 2.98 22.70 -10.21
C ILE A 100 2.47 22.39 -11.61
N ASP A 101 1.68 23.29 -12.19
CA ASP A 101 1.09 23.12 -13.51
C ASP A 101 2.17 23.09 -14.61
N ASP A 102 3.29 23.80 -14.39
CA ASP A 102 4.42 23.90 -15.32
C ASP A 102 5.51 22.84 -15.05
N TYR A 103 5.34 21.98 -14.05
CA TYR A 103 6.36 21.01 -13.56
C TYR A 103 7.71 21.67 -13.25
N ASN A 104 7.70 22.91 -12.75
CA ASN A 104 8.89 23.68 -12.41
C ASN A 104 9.25 23.47 -10.93
N TYR A 105 9.71 22.27 -10.59
CA TYR A 105 10.08 21.93 -9.22
C TYR A 105 11.42 22.55 -8.80
N GLU A 106 11.51 22.98 -7.54
CA GLU A 106 12.70 23.52 -6.90
C GLU A 106 13.65 22.43 -6.40
N ALA A 107 13.07 21.34 -5.89
CA ALA A 107 13.79 20.18 -5.38
C ALA A 107 12.88 18.94 -5.37
N TRP A 108 13.48 17.78 -5.25
CA TRP A 108 12.78 16.51 -5.15
C TRP A 108 13.50 15.56 -4.20
N ALA A 109 12.79 14.52 -3.75
CA ALA A 109 13.35 13.42 -2.97
C ALA A 109 12.61 12.13 -3.30
N GLU A 110 13.34 11.01 -3.28
CA GLU A 110 12.77 9.67 -3.50
C GLU A 110 12.25 9.09 -2.19
N GLY A 111 11.14 8.36 -2.28
CA GLY A 111 10.62 7.46 -1.27
C GLY A 111 10.57 6.05 -1.81
N TYR A 112 11.25 5.11 -1.16
CA TYR A 112 11.30 3.72 -1.55
C TYR A 112 10.32 2.88 -0.75
N ILE A 113 9.58 2.03 -1.44
CA ILE A 113 8.64 1.05 -0.92
C ILE A 113 9.24 -0.34 -1.12
N LYS A 114 9.18 -1.17 -0.10
CA LYS A 114 9.52 -2.59 -0.18
C LYS A 114 8.25 -3.39 -0.22
N ASN A 115 8.21 -4.34 -1.13
CA ASN A 115 7.14 -5.32 -1.17
C ASN A 115 6.94 -5.93 0.24
N ASP A 116 5.71 -5.96 0.71
CA ASP A 116 5.36 -6.77 1.87
C ASP A 116 5.36 -8.24 1.43
N ALA A 117 6.28 -9.03 1.98
CA ALA A 117 6.30 -10.48 1.80
C ALA A 117 4.99 -11.18 2.26
N ASN A 118 4.04 -10.41 2.81
CA ASN A 118 2.68 -10.83 3.14
C ASN A 118 1.63 -10.43 2.10
N SER A 119 2.00 -9.76 0.99
CA SER A 119 1.11 -9.45 -0.13
C SER A 119 0.72 -10.72 -0.91
N ALA A 120 0.29 -10.64 -2.16
CA ALA A 120 -0.20 -11.78 -2.95
C ALA A 120 0.70 -13.02 -2.98
N ASP A 121 2.01 -12.89 -2.74
CA ASP A 121 2.92 -14.02 -2.54
C ASP A 121 2.53 -14.89 -1.33
N ALA A 122 1.92 -14.31 -0.31
CA ALA A 122 1.39 -15.07 0.80
C ALA A 122 0.24 -16.00 0.35
N VAL A 123 -0.56 -15.58 -0.63
CA VAL A 123 -1.62 -16.43 -1.21
C VAL A 123 -1.01 -17.47 -2.13
N ALA A 124 0.02 -17.11 -2.93
CA ALA A 124 0.73 -18.05 -3.82
C ALA A 124 1.46 -19.15 -3.03
N ASN A 125 1.87 -18.90 -1.80
CA ASN A 125 2.52 -19.87 -0.92
C ASN A 125 1.54 -20.81 -0.20
N TYR A 126 0.24 -20.68 -0.41
CA TYR A 126 -0.77 -21.53 0.20
C TYR A 126 -1.59 -22.27 -0.84
N ALA A 127 -1.92 -23.52 -0.52
CA ALA A 127 -2.87 -24.33 -1.25
C ALA A 127 -4.20 -24.37 -0.49
N TYR A 128 -5.30 -24.30 -1.21
CA TYR A 128 -6.64 -24.38 -0.66
C TYR A 128 -7.36 -25.62 -1.20
N LYS A 129 -8.01 -26.34 -0.31
CA LYS A 129 -8.80 -27.52 -0.65
C LYS A 129 -10.20 -27.37 -0.08
N VAL A 130 -11.21 -27.56 -0.92
CA VAL A 130 -12.61 -27.60 -0.50
C VAL A 130 -13.07 -29.04 -0.42
N THR A 131 -13.73 -29.41 0.66
CA THR A 131 -14.34 -30.72 0.86
C THR A 131 -15.76 -30.55 1.39
N GLY A 132 -16.74 -31.11 0.71
CA GLY A 132 -18.12 -31.15 1.17
C GLY A 132 -18.37 -32.36 2.09
N SER A 133 -19.24 -32.21 3.08
CA SER A 133 -19.65 -33.32 3.95
C SER A 133 -20.38 -34.43 3.18
N HIS A 134 -20.99 -34.10 2.05
CA HIS A 134 -21.78 -34.98 1.20
C HIS A 134 -21.31 -34.90 -0.26
N ASN A 135 -20.04 -35.26 -0.49
CA ASN A 135 -19.35 -35.07 -1.76
C ASN A 135 -19.33 -36.30 -2.69
N GLN A 136 -20.10 -37.34 -2.38
CA GLN A 136 -20.17 -38.57 -3.16
C GLN A 136 -21.61 -38.84 -3.61
N SER A 137 -21.74 -39.39 -4.81
CA SER A 137 -23.02 -39.87 -5.33
C SER A 137 -23.63 -40.92 -4.37
N GLY A 138 -24.86 -40.71 -3.97
CA GLY A 138 -25.57 -41.57 -3.03
C GLY A 138 -25.40 -41.19 -1.53
N SER A 139 -24.58 -40.18 -1.20
CA SER A 139 -24.42 -39.63 0.15
C SER A 139 -24.99 -38.23 0.30
N GLY A 140 -25.89 -37.80 -0.57
CA GLY A 140 -26.53 -36.49 -0.53
C GLY A 140 -27.35 -36.27 0.75
N VAL A 141 -27.54 -35.01 1.10
CA VAL A 141 -28.48 -34.58 2.15
C VAL A 141 -29.90 -34.64 1.60
N LYS A 142 -30.86 -34.73 2.49
CA LYS A 142 -32.28 -34.54 2.13
C LYS A 142 -32.60 -33.06 1.95
N GLU A 143 -33.60 -32.78 1.13
CA GLU A 143 -34.15 -31.43 1.01
C GLU A 143 -34.48 -30.86 2.40
N GLY A 144 -34.10 -29.59 2.64
CA GLY A 144 -34.23 -28.91 3.92
C GLY A 144 -33.13 -29.18 4.93
N GLU A 145 -32.16 -30.06 4.63
CA GLU A 145 -30.97 -30.29 5.47
C GLU A 145 -29.77 -29.51 4.90
N SER A 146 -28.76 -29.28 5.74
CA SER A 146 -27.58 -28.50 5.37
C SER A 146 -26.40 -29.38 4.95
N THR A 147 -25.68 -28.94 3.94
CA THR A 147 -24.36 -29.45 3.57
C THR A 147 -23.27 -28.49 4.08
N THR A 148 -22.23 -29.03 4.70
CA THR A 148 -21.09 -28.23 5.16
C THR A 148 -19.92 -28.41 4.20
N PHE A 149 -19.35 -27.30 3.75
CA PHE A 149 -18.10 -27.28 3.03
C PHE A 149 -16.98 -26.85 3.97
N THR A 150 -15.93 -27.64 4.01
CA THR A 150 -14.72 -27.29 4.75
C THR A 150 -13.67 -26.80 3.79
N ILE A 151 -13.19 -25.59 4.02
CA ILE A 151 -12.08 -25.01 3.27
C ILE A 151 -10.82 -25.18 4.13
N LEU A 152 -9.87 -25.95 3.63
CA LEU A 152 -8.60 -26.20 4.28
C LEU A 152 -7.53 -25.38 3.57
N ARG A 153 -6.77 -24.59 4.35
CA ARG A 153 -5.58 -23.89 3.90
C ARG A 153 -4.34 -24.66 4.37
N THR A 154 -3.42 -24.92 3.46
CA THR A 154 -2.10 -25.51 3.74
C THR A 154 -1.03 -24.68 3.07
N LYS A 155 0.23 -24.77 3.50
CA LYS A 155 1.33 -24.20 2.72
C LYS A 155 1.48 -24.95 1.40
N ALA A 156 2.06 -24.31 0.39
CA ALA A 156 2.26 -24.91 -0.92
C ALA A 156 3.16 -26.16 -0.86
N ASP A 157 4.07 -26.22 0.11
CA ASP A 157 4.94 -27.37 0.40
C ASP A 157 4.24 -28.50 1.20
N GLY A 158 2.95 -28.32 1.54
CA GLY A 158 2.14 -29.24 2.31
C GLY A 158 2.31 -29.15 3.82
N SER A 159 3.12 -28.24 4.35
CA SER A 159 3.28 -28.02 5.79
C SER A 159 2.05 -27.34 6.40
N ILE A 160 1.94 -27.43 7.74
CA ILE A 160 0.81 -26.90 8.48
C ILE A 160 0.94 -25.39 8.61
N VAL A 161 -0.18 -24.68 8.43
CA VAL A 161 -0.31 -23.23 8.69
C VAL A 161 -0.28 -22.99 10.20
N GLY A 162 0.63 -22.14 10.66
CA GLY A 162 0.83 -21.80 12.08
C GLY A 162 0.31 -20.41 12.43
N SER A 163 0.43 -20.02 13.70
CA SER A 163 -0.01 -18.71 14.19
C SER A 163 0.85 -17.52 13.70
N SER A 164 2.03 -17.81 13.15
CA SER A 164 2.92 -16.81 12.55
C SER A 164 2.67 -16.62 11.04
N ASP A 165 1.83 -17.43 10.43
CA ASP A 165 1.50 -17.28 9.03
C ASP A 165 0.49 -16.12 8.85
N PRO A 166 0.61 -15.31 7.78
CA PRO A 166 -0.25 -14.17 7.57
C PRO A 166 -1.72 -14.56 7.38
N ALA A 167 -2.62 -13.66 7.73
CA ALA A 167 -4.03 -13.81 7.41
C ALA A 167 -4.22 -13.69 5.89
N SER A 168 -5.20 -14.40 5.35
CA SER A 168 -5.57 -14.28 3.93
C SER A 168 -7.09 -14.31 3.79
N THR A 169 -7.60 -13.63 2.78
CA THR A 169 -9.01 -13.63 2.40
C THR A 169 -9.17 -14.47 1.13
N ILE A 170 -10.14 -15.33 1.11
CA ILE A 170 -10.54 -16.07 -0.08
C ILE A 170 -12.02 -15.82 -0.35
N TYR A 171 -12.38 -15.86 -1.61
CA TYR A 171 -13.76 -15.73 -2.05
C TYR A 171 -14.29 -17.08 -2.51
N TYR A 172 -15.55 -17.34 -2.26
CA TYR A 172 -16.23 -18.54 -2.74
C TYR A 172 -17.59 -18.17 -3.31
N SER A 173 -18.07 -19.01 -4.21
CA SER A 173 -19.43 -18.93 -4.76
C SER A 173 -19.97 -20.33 -4.97
N THR A 174 -21.26 -20.47 -4.95
CA THR A 174 -21.95 -21.68 -5.36
C THR A 174 -22.47 -21.50 -6.78
N SER A 175 -22.57 -22.58 -7.52
CA SER A 175 -23.18 -22.61 -8.83
C SER A 175 -24.05 -23.86 -8.96
N ALA A 176 -25.17 -23.73 -9.64
CA ALA A 176 -26.05 -24.84 -9.96
C ALA A 176 -25.30 -25.86 -10.84
N GLY A 177 -25.43 -27.13 -10.45
CA GLY A 177 -25.02 -28.25 -11.27
C GLY A 177 -26.24 -28.92 -11.90
N THR A 178 -26.64 -30.08 -11.36
CA THR A 178 -27.94 -30.71 -11.65
C THR A 178 -29.04 -30.22 -10.70
N ALA A 179 -28.67 -29.64 -9.56
CA ALA A 179 -29.57 -28.88 -8.69
C ALA A 179 -29.82 -27.51 -9.31
N SER A 180 -31.06 -26.99 -9.18
CA SER A 180 -31.42 -25.63 -9.58
C SER A 180 -31.13 -24.63 -8.46
N ASP A 181 -31.19 -23.34 -8.77
CA ASP A 181 -30.96 -22.28 -7.79
C ASP A 181 -32.01 -22.27 -6.66
N ASP A 182 -33.18 -22.92 -6.88
CA ASP A 182 -34.25 -23.06 -5.89
C ASP A 182 -33.99 -24.20 -4.88
N ASP A 183 -32.96 -25.05 -5.16
CA ASP A 183 -32.65 -26.23 -4.35
C ASP A 183 -31.63 -25.94 -3.23
N PHE A 184 -31.01 -24.74 -3.21
CA PHE A 184 -30.04 -24.36 -2.17
C PHE A 184 -30.01 -22.85 -1.89
N GLU A 185 -29.74 -22.51 -0.64
CA GLU A 185 -29.48 -21.15 -0.17
C GLU A 185 -28.01 -21.04 0.29
N VAL A 186 -27.40 -19.86 0.13
CA VAL A 186 -26.01 -19.55 0.50
C VAL A 186 -25.95 -18.58 1.66
#